data_142d5f6ee56727a5723748b4ea2513d5
#
_entry.id   142d5f6ee56727a5723748b4ea2513d5
#
_cell.length_a   1.000
_cell.length_b   1.000
_cell.length_c   1.000
_cell.angle_alpha   90.00
_cell.angle_beta   90.00
_cell.angle_gamma   90.00
#
_symmetry.space_group_name_H-M   'P 1'
#
loop_
_entity.id
_entity.type
_entity.pdbx_description
1 polymer ?
#
loop_
_entity_poly.entity_id
_entity_poly.type
_entity_poly.pdbx_seq_one_letter_code
_entity_poly.pdbx_strand_id
1 'polypeptide(L)'
;MKVNYRNIIALSLVSFTLSAPALRADEKDLYDFMWLDPDKKVYVLQNKVHKKANTVYANIGYGTGLSSTFQDTSMVHTNAGYFFTEELGVELMYTKYSNKDNDAFENLKRLNGSIPFIRQTESNMGVLAKWSPFYGKINTFNKIFYFDWSFGLGIGKLNTKSNATSVANPLQANTYSTEKYTSVIAKTGLSLHATKNIHIGADLIMNNYKAPGPTINNNTPASKMRSNMDAVITIGVSF
;
A
#
# COMPACT_ATOMS: atom_id res chain seq x y z
N MET A 1 -38.00 17.58 1.86
CA MET A 1 -36.97 16.56 1.57
C MET A 1 -35.78 17.27 0.90
N LYS A 2 -34.68 17.51 1.64
CA LYS A 2 -33.50 18.21 1.09
C LYS A 2 -32.64 17.19 0.37
N VAL A 3 -32.60 17.28 -0.95
CA VAL A 3 -31.72 16.43 -1.78
C VAL A 3 -30.27 16.84 -1.54
N ASN A 4 -29.43 15.88 -1.15
CA ASN A 4 -28.04 16.13 -0.78
C ASN A 4 -27.16 16.10 -2.04
N TYR A 5 -26.98 17.25 -2.69
CA TYR A 5 -26.26 17.43 -3.97
C TYR A 5 -24.82 16.90 -3.95
N ARG A 6 -24.18 16.81 -2.77
CA ARG A 6 -22.82 16.28 -2.63
C ARG A 6 -22.71 14.80 -3.03
N ASN A 7 -23.76 14.01 -2.75
CA ASN A 7 -23.78 12.59 -3.13
C ASN A 7 -24.08 12.38 -4.62
N ILE A 8 -24.81 13.30 -5.24
CA ILE A 8 -25.11 13.27 -6.67
C ILE A 8 -23.84 13.60 -7.48
N ILE A 9 -23.05 14.59 -7.03
CA ILE A 9 -21.77 14.95 -7.68
C ILE A 9 -20.75 13.82 -7.56
N ALA A 10 -20.66 13.16 -6.39
CA ALA A 10 -19.78 12.01 -6.22
C ALA A 10 -20.19 10.83 -7.13
N LEU A 11 -21.48 10.57 -7.28
CA LEU A 11 -21.98 9.50 -8.15
C LEU A 11 -21.76 9.81 -9.64
N SER A 12 -21.90 11.09 -10.04
CA SER A 12 -21.65 11.52 -11.43
C SER A 12 -20.16 11.49 -11.78
N LEU A 13 -19.26 11.77 -10.84
CA LEU A 13 -17.81 11.63 -11.07
C LEU A 13 -17.41 10.16 -11.26
N VAL A 14 -17.98 9.26 -10.47
CA VAL A 14 -17.71 7.81 -10.59
C VAL A 14 -18.25 7.26 -11.91
N SER A 15 -19.43 7.71 -12.34
CA SER A 15 -20.00 7.27 -13.63
C SER A 15 -19.23 7.83 -14.84
N PHE A 16 -18.63 9.01 -14.74
CA PHE A 16 -17.80 9.58 -15.80
C PHE A 16 -16.48 8.85 -15.97
N THR A 17 -15.89 8.36 -14.89
CA THR A 17 -14.64 7.55 -14.94
C THR A 17 -14.87 6.13 -15.47
N LEU A 18 -16.08 5.56 -15.31
CA LEU A 18 -16.44 4.24 -15.84
C LEU A 18 -16.81 4.27 -17.32
N SER A 19 -17.19 5.43 -17.88
CA SER A 19 -17.57 5.60 -19.29
C SER A 19 -16.44 6.17 -20.15
N ALA A 20 -15.24 6.43 -19.60
CA ALA A 20 -14.09 6.73 -20.44
C ALA A 20 -13.84 5.52 -21.34
N PRO A 21 -13.97 5.62 -22.67
CA PRO A 21 -13.55 4.55 -23.56
C PRO A 21 -12.08 4.29 -23.21
N ALA A 22 -11.78 3.04 -22.88
CA ALA A 22 -10.40 2.62 -22.84
C ALA A 22 -9.84 2.93 -24.24
N LEU A 23 -9.12 4.04 -24.36
CA LEU A 23 -8.25 4.29 -25.50
C LEU A 23 -7.19 3.18 -25.42
N ARG A 24 -7.56 2.00 -25.91
CA ARG A 24 -6.60 1.04 -26.40
C ARG A 24 -5.98 1.70 -27.61
N ALA A 25 -4.89 2.40 -27.42
CA ALA A 25 -3.93 2.55 -28.48
C ALA A 25 -3.52 1.11 -28.79
N ASP A 26 -4.11 0.55 -29.84
CA ASP A 26 -3.64 -0.73 -30.36
C ASP A 26 -2.18 -0.49 -30.75
N GLU A 27 -1.27 -1.33 -30.25
CA GLU A 27 0.16 -1.24 -30.59
C GLU A 27 0.35 -1.22 -32.12
N LYS A 28 -0.61 -1.76 -32.87
CA LYS A 28 -0.61 -1.73 -34.33
C LYS A 28 -0.82 -0.33 -34.91
N ASP A 29 -1.65 0.50 -34.27
CA ASP A 29 -1.93 1.87 -34.75
C ASP A 29 -0.74 2.83 -34.51
N LEU A 30 0.09 2.56 -33.52
CA LEU A 30 1.28 3.37 -33.23
C LEU A 30 2.42 3.11 -34.24
N TYR A 31 2.40 1.98 -34.92
CA TYR A 31 3.49 1.54 -35.81
C TYR A 31 3.11 1.52 -37.28
N ASP A 32 1.87 1.88 -37.61
CA ASP A 32 1.44 2.08 -39.01
C ASP A 32 1.90 3.46 -39.50
N PHE A 33 3.21 3.64 -39.63
CA PHE A 33 3.80 4.80 -40.31
C PHE A 33 3.56 4.71 -41.81
N MET A 34 2.30 4.61 -42.24
CA MET A 34 1.90 4.51 -43.65
C MET A 34 2.33 5.71 -44.50
N TRP A 35 2.72 6.83 -43.90
CA TRP A 35 3.18 8.03 -44.58
C TRP A 35 4.66 8.01 -44.96
N LEU A 36 5.47 7.10 -44.37
CA LEU A 36 6.92 7.02 -44.59
C LEU A 36 7.28 6.05 -45.71
N ASP A 37 6.65 4.89 -45.79
CA ASP A 37 6.84 3.91 -46.86
C ASP A 37 5.78 2.81 -46.73
N PRO A 38 4.76 2.72 -47.58
CA PRO A 38 3.69 1.74 -47.46
C PRO A 38 4.15 0.29 -47.60
N ASP A 39 5.34 0.05 -48.13
CA ASP A 39 5.89 -1.30 -48.34
C ASP A 39 6.82 -1.76 -47.21
N LYS A 40 7.15 -0.89 -46.23
CA LYS A 40 8.04 -1.23 -45.11
C LYS A 40 7.30 -1.21 -43.78
N LYS A 41 6.97 -2.39 -43.27
CA LYS A 41 6.53 -2.55 -41.88
C LYS A 41 7.72 -2.39 -40.96
N VAL A 42 7.79 -1.25 -40.24
CA VAL A 42 8.81 -1.04 -39.22
C VAL A 42 8.36 -1.76 -37.95
N TYR A 43 8.94 -2.93 -37.67
CA TYR A 43 8.75 -3.62 -36.41
C TYR A 43 9.64 -2.94 -35.35
N VAL A 44 9.04 -2.15 -34.48
CA VAL A 44 9.72 -1.70 -33.27
C VAL A 44 9.69 -2.86 -32.26
N LEU A 45 10.78 -3.58 -32.16
CA LEU A 45 10.96 -4.58 -31.08
C LEU A 45 11.02 -3.85 -29.74
N GLN A 46 9.92 -3.83 -29.02
CA GLN A 46 9.94 -3.50 -27.61
C GLN A 46 10.59 -4.68 -26.88
N ASN A 47 11.87 -4.55 -26.58
CA ASN A 47 12.61 -5.56 -25.82
C ASN A 47 12.22 -5.46 -24.32
N LYS A 48 11.03 -5.94 -23.97
CA LYS A 48 10.65 -6.15 -22.58
C LYS A 48 11.36 -7.39 -22.06
N VAL A 49 12.48 -7.16 -21.36
CA VAL A 49 13.37 -8.22 -20.87
C VAL A 49 12.70 -9.02 -19.75
N HIS A 50 11.93 -8.35 -18.90
CA HIS A 50 11.23 -8.95 -17.75
C HIS A 50 9.73 -9.00 -18.01
N LYS A 51 9.27 -10.11 -18.58
CA LYS A 51 7.84 -10.35 -18.81
C LYS A 51 7.19 -10.76 -17.50
N LYS A 52 5.98 -10.23 -17.25
CA LYS A 52 5.18 -10.48 -16.04
C LYS A 52 3.97 -11.39 -16.30
N ALA A 53 3.45 -11.41 -17.51
CA ALA A 53 2.27 -12.21 -17.82
C ALA A 53 2.47 -13.70 -17.46
N ASN A 54 1.49 -14.23 -16.71
CA ASN A 54 1.49 -15.62 -16.22
C ASN A 54 2.68 -15.96 -15.29
N THR A 55 3.16 -14.95 -14.51
CA THR A 55 4.24 -15.18 -13.54
C THR A 55 3.72 -15.10 -12.11
N VAL A 56 4.29 -15.94 -11.25
CA VAL A 56 4.13 -15.86 -9.79
C VAL A 56 5.34 -15.11 -9.23
N TYR A 57 5.12 -14.30 -8.21
CA TYR A 57 6.21 -13.66 -7.47
C TYR A 57 5.99 -13.74 -5.97
N ALA A 58 7.07 -13.69 -5.22
CA ALA A 58 7.05 -13.61 -3.77
C ALA A 58 8.16 -12.67 -3.27
N ASN A 59 7.83 -11.84 -2.30
CA ASN A 59 8.74 -10.89 -1.70
C ASN A 59 8.74 -11.02 -0.17
N ILE A 60 9.87 -10.72 0.42
CA ILE A 60 10.02 -10.46 1.84
C ILE A 60 10.71 -9.11 2.02
N GLY A 61 10.31 -8.37 3.04
CA GLY A 61 10.85 -7.04 3.28
C GLY A 61 10.87 -6.65 4.75
N TYR A 62 11.63 -5.61 5.00
CA TYR A 62 11.70 -4.94 6.30
C TYR A 62 11.35 -3.47 6.12
N GLY A 63 10.61 -2.91 7.08
CA GLY A 63 10.12 -1.55 6.97
C GLY A 63 9.85 -0.86 8.30
N THR A 64 9.37 0.36 8.18
CA THR A 64 9.02 1.22 9.31
C THR A 64 7.65 1.85 9.12
N GLY A 65 6.92 2.00 10.21
CA GLY A 65 5.68 2.76 10.26
C GLY A 65 5.97 4.27 10.33
N LEU A 66 5.28 5.05 9.49
CA LEU A 66 5.48 6.49 9.38
C LEU A 66 4.43 7.32 10.13
N SER A 67 3.39 6.67 10.66
CA SER A 67 2.22 7.37 11.22
C SER A 67 2.17 7.42 12.74
N SER A 68 3.11 6.83 13.44
CA SER A 68 3.11 6.78 14.91
C SER A 68 3.90 7.96 15.51
N THR A 69 3.27 8.70 16.44
CA THR A 69 3.93 9.83 17.12
C THR A 69 4.69 9.40 18.37
N PHE A 70 4.19 8.37 19.07
CA PHE A 70 4.69 7.96 20.38
C PHE A 70 5.37 6.60 20.37
N GLN A 71 5.52 6.00 19.21
CA GLN A 71 6.13 4.68 19.05
C GLN A 71 7.02 4.63 17.82
N ASP A 72 8.13 3.93 17.94
CA ASP A 72 8.93 3.48 16.81
C ASP A 72 8.41 2.11 16.39
N THR A 73 7.89 2.06 15.18
CA THR A 73 7.29 0.86 14.62
C THR A 73 8.19 0.31 13.52
N SER A 74 8.68 -0.89 13.72
CA SER A 74 9.35 -1.68 12.68
C SER A 74 8.46 -2.84 12.24
N MET A 75 8.71 -3.39 11.04
CA MET A 75 7.88 -4.47 10.53
C MET A 75 8.63 -5.41 9.61
N VAL A 76 8.16 -6.66 9.58
CA VAL A 76 8.46 -7.63 8.55
C VAL A 76 7.24 -7.74 7.65
N HIS A 77 7.46 -7.57 6.35
CA HIS A 77 6.42 -7.63 5.32
C HIS A 77 6.70 -8.78 4.38
N THR A 78 5.67 -9.53 4.04
CA THR A 78 5.72 -10.57 3.02
C THR A 78 4.55 -10.40 2.07
N ASN A 79 4.79 -10.57 0.80
CA ASN A 79 3.72 -10.61 -0.18
C ASN A 79 4.02 -11.64 -1.27
N ALA A 80 2.97 -12.19 -1.83
CA ALA A 80 3.01 -13.08 -2.96
C ALA A 80 1.87 -12.76 -3.91
N GLY A 81 2.10 -12.86 -5.20
CA GLY A 81 1.09 -12.52 -6.18
C GLY A 81 1.25 -13.26 -7.49
N TYR A 82 0.24 -13.08 -8.32
CA TYR A 82 0.19 -13.63 -9.67
C TYR A 82 -0.24 -12.56 -10.64
N PHE A 83 0.49 -12.41 -11.73
CA PHE A 83 0.15 -11.55 -12.84
C PHE A 83 -0.59 -12.33 -13.92
N PHE A 84 -1.83 -11.94 -14.21
CA PHE A 84 -2.64 -12.51 -15.30
C PHE A 84 -2.18 -11.96 -16.66
N THR A 85 -1.82 -10.68 -16.67
CA THR A 85 -1.33 -9.97 -17.85
C THR A 85 -0.02 -9.27 -17.51
N GLU A 86 0.56 -8.56 -18.47
CA GLU A 86 1.76 -7.75 -18.24
C GLU A 86 1.58 -6.62 -17.21
N GLU A 87 0.34 -6.23 -16.95
CA GLU A 87 0.01 -5.09 -16.09
C GLU A 87 -0.85 -5.44 -14.89
N LEU A 88 -1.74 -6.44 -15.01
CA LEU A 88 -2.74 -6.75 -14.02
C LEU A 88 -2.46 -8.07 -13.29
N GLY A 89 -2.58 -8.01 -11.98
CA GLY A 89 -2.39 -9.16 -11.12
C GLY A 89 -3.17 -9.06 -9.81
N VAL A 90 -3.00 -10.07 -8.99
CA VAL A 90 -3.52 -10.15 -7.62
C VAL A 90 -2.34 -10.38 -6.67
N GLU A 91 -2.41 -9.74 -5.50
CA GLU A 91 -1.38 -9.84 -4.47
C GLU A 91 -2.02 -10.18 -3.12
N LEU A 92 -1.46 -11.16 -2.44
CA LEU A 92 -1.70 -11.44 -1.03
C LEU A 92 -0.56 -10.83 -0.24
N MET A 93 -0.88 -10.16 0.87
CA MET A 93 0.14 -9.57 1.74
C MET A 93 -0.09 -9.92 3.19
N TYR A 94 0.99 -10.04 3.92
CA TYR A 94 1.02 -10.16 5.37
C TYR A 94 2.13 -9.30 5.95
N THR A 95 1.80 -8.50 6.96
CA THR A 95 2.76 -7.65 7.68
C THR A 95 2.66 -7.92 9.17
N LYS A 96 3.78 -8.17 9.82
CA LYS A 96 3.90 -8.28 11.26
C LYS A 96 4.68 -7.08 11.78
N TYR A 97 4.08 -6.37 12.75
CA TYR A 97 4.65 -5.16 13.34
C TYR A 97 5.29 -5.45 14.69
N SER A 98 6.34 -4.69 15.00
CA SER A 98 7.00 -4.62 16.30
C SER A 98 7.02 -3.16 16.73
N ASN A 99 6.35 -2.84 17.81
CA ASN A 99 6.19 -1.48 18.32
C ASN A 99 7.01 -1.31 19.60
N LYS A 100 7.73 -0.19 19.70
CA LYS A 100 8.50 0.20 20.88
C LYS A 100 8.16 1.66 21.21
N ASP A 101 7.97 1.96 22.48
CA ASP A 101 7.76 3.32 22.93
C ASP A 101 9.01 4.16 22.64
N ASN A 102 8.81 5.37 22.11
CA ASN A 102 9.88 6.28 21.72
C ASN A 102 10.14 7.35 22.77
N ASP A 103 11.13 8.20 22.54
CA ASP A 103 11.51 9.27 23.46
C ASP A 103 10.37 10.25 23.72
N ALA A 104 9.47 10.48 22.77
CA ALA A 104 8.31 11.36 22.97
C ALA A 104 7.34 10.79 23.99
N PHE A 105 7.12 9.47 23.98
CA PHE A 105 6.33 8.77 25.01
C PHE A 105 6.97 8.88 26.38
N GLU A 106 8.26 8.55 26.49
CA GLU A 106 8.99 8.56 27.77
C GLU A 106 9.07 9.99 28.36
N ASN A 107 9.28 10.99 27.52
CA ASN A 107 9.28 12.40 27.95
C ASN A 107 7.90 12.86 28.47
N LEU A 108 6.82 12.50 27.76
CA LEU A 108 5.47 12.83 28.19
C LEU A 108 5.14 12.20 29.55
N LYS A 109 5.48 10.93 29.72
CA LYS A 109 5.31 10.18 30.97
C LYS A 109 6.12 10.78 32.10
N ARG A 110 7.41 11.12 31.87
CA ARG A 110 8.32 11.64 32.90
C ARG A 110 7.99 13.08 33.31
N LEU A 111 7.66 13.96 32.34
CA LEU A 111 7.44 15.37 32.61
C LEU A 111 6.02 15.67 33.12
N ASN A 112 5.02 14.99 32.57
CA ASN A 112 3.62 15.30 32.85
C ASN A 112 2.90 14.19 33.63
N GLY A 113 3.54 13.04 33.88
CA GLY A 113 2.87 11.88 34.46
C GLY A 113 1.72 11.31 33.62
N SER A 114 1.63 11.74 32.37
CA SER A 114 0.50 11.41 31.49
C SER A 114 0.87 10.33 30.51
N ILE A 115 -0.04 9.39 30.26
CA ILE A 115 0.10 8.35 29.23
C ILE A 115 -0.77 8.76 28.04
N PRO A 116 -0.20 8.87 26.83
CA PRO A 116 -0.97 9.20 25.65
C PRO A 116 -1.85 8.04 25.20
N PHE A 117 -2.93 8.35 24.47
CA PHE A 117 -3.68 7.33 23.77
C PHE A 117 -2.86 6.76 22.62
N ILE A 118 -2.64 5.45 22.66
CA ILE A 118 -1.89 4.71 21.65
C ILE A 118 -2.77 3.59 21.09
N ARG A 119 -2.75 3.46 19.75
CA ARG A 119 -3.25 2.30 19.04
C ARG A 119 -2.14 1.79 18.14
N GLN A 120 -1.52 0.72 18.56
CA GLN A 120 -0.42 0.07 17.85
C GLN A 120 -0.96 -1.04 16.94
N THR A 121 -0.45 -1.10 15.71
CA THR A 121 -0.75 -2.20 14.79
C THR A 121 0.11 -3.41 15.16
N GLU A 122 -0.48 -4.61 15.22
CA GLU A 122 0.23 -5.85 15.47
C GLU A 122 0.45 -6.67 14.20
N SER A 123 -0.59 -6.75 13.37
CA SER A 123 -0.49 -7.43 12.09
C SER A 123 -1.54 -6.94 11.11
N ASN A 124 -1.23 -7.03 9.85
CA ASN A 124 -2.11 -6.74 8.74
C ASN A 124 -2.05 -7.87 7.71
N MET A 125 -3.18 -8.34 7.25
CA MET A 125 -3.30 -9.34 6.20
C MET A 125 -4.33 -8.86 5.19
N GLY A 126 -3.98 -8.87 3.90
CA GLY A 126 -4.86 -8.34 2.87
C GLY A 126 -4.70 -8.98 1.51
N VAL A 127 -5.70 -8.70 0.67
CA VAL A 127 -5.75 -9.08 -0.74
C VAL A 127 -5.89 -7.80 -1.55
N LEU A 128 -5.05 -7.63 -2.57
CA LEU A 128 -5.02 -6.45 -3.41
C LEU A 128 -5.13 -6.85 -4.89
N ALA A 129 -5.87 -6.05 -5.64
CA ALA A 129 -5.71 -5.96 -7.08
C ALA A 129 -4.44 -5.14 -7.34
N LYS A 130 -3.53 -5.67 -8.14
CA LYS A 130 -2.26 -5.02 -8.49
C LYS A 130 -2.27 -4.59 -9.95
N TRP A 131 -1.88 -3.35 -10.18
CA TRP A 131 -1.72 -2.75 -11.50
C TRP A 131 -0.31 -2.20 -11.66
N SER A 132 0.41 -2.64 -12.68
CA SER A 132 1.79 -2.26 -12.95
C SER A 132 1.93 -1.71 -14.37
N PRO A 133 1.46 -0.46 -14.61
CA PRO A 133 1.41 0.12 -15.95
C PRO A 133 2.76 0.59 -16.47
N PHE A 134 3.69 0.91 -15.55
CA PHE A 134 4.95 1.53 -15.93
C PHE A 134 6.08 0.52 -15.85
N TYR A 135 6.68 0.26 -16.99
CA TYR A 135 7.93 -0.47 -17.13
C TYR A 135 8.96 0.46 -17.76
N GLY A 136 10.09 0.62 -17.13
CA GLY A 136 11.12 1.52 -17.59
C GLY A 136 12.52 0.92 -17.52
N LYS A 137 13.48 1.65 -18.09
CA LYS A 137 14.90 1.33 -18.01
C LYS A 137 15.70 2.59 -17.71
N ILE A 138 16.67 2.45 -16.83
CA ILE A 138 17.64 3.50 -16.48
C ILE A 138 19.01 3.02 -16.93
N ASN A 139 19.69 3.79 -17.74
CA ASN A 139 21.08 3.54 -18.11
C ASN A 139 21.99 4.40 -17.23
N THR A 140 22.72 3.75 -16.33
CA THR A 140 23.67 4.41 -15.44
C THR A 140 24.87 3.51 -15.17
N PHE A 141 26.07 4.08 -15.01
CA PHE A 141 27.32 3.33 -14.80
C PHE A 141 27.57 2.23 -15.82
N ASN A 142 27.30 2.49 -17.11
CA ASN A 142 27.38 1.51 -18.21
C ASN A 142 26.54 0.22 -18.00
N LYS A 143 25.51 0.30 -17.17
CA LYS A 143 24.56 -0.82 -16.94
C LYS A 143 23.13 -0.31 -17.14
N ILE A 144 22.30 -1.18 -17.67
CA ILE A 144 20.86 -0.94 -17.84
C ILE A 144 20.15 -1.63 -16.68
N PHE A 145 19.42 -0.84 -15.89
CA PHE A 145 18.53 -1.32 -14.85
C PHE A 145 17.10 -1.19 -15.33
N TYR A 146 16.35 -2.27 -15.20
CA TYR A 146 14.92 -2.28 -15.50
C TYR A 146 14.13 -2.10 -14.22
N PHE A 147 13.03 -1.36 -14.29
CA PHE A 147 12.16 -1.15 -13.15
C PHE A 147 10.69 -1.20 -13.53
N ASP A 148 9.88 -1.61 -12.58
CA ASP A 148 8.42 -1.55 -12.63
C ASP A 148 7.91 -0.60 -11.55
N TRP A 149 6.93 0.22 -11.88
CA TRP A 149 6.17 0.97 -10.90
C TRP A 149 4.75 0.44 -10.87
N SER A 150 4.32 0.00 -9.70
CA SER A 150 3.03 -0.66 -9.49
C SER A 150 2.18 0.04 -8.45
N PHE A 151 0.87 -0.16 -8.58
CA PHE A 151 -0.15 0.29 -7.65
C PHE A 151 -0.99 -0.91 -7.22
N GLY A 152 -1.43 -0.89 -5.97
CA GLY A 152 -2.30 -1.92 -5.40
C GLY A 152 -3.46 -1.27 -4.66
N LEU A 153 -4.65 -1.83 -4.81
CA LEU A 153 -5.82 -1.45 -4.03
C LEU A 153 -6.52 -2.72 -3.57
N GLY A 154 -6.89 -2.75 -2.28
CA GLY A 154 -7.49 -3.94 -1.73
C GLY A 154 -8.11 -3.77 -0.37
N ILE A 155 -8.44 -4.88 0.23
CA ILE A 155 -9.03 -4.95 1.56
C ILE A 155 -8.24 -5.91 2.44
N GLY A 156 -8.24 -5.64 3.74
CA GLY A 156 -7.51 -6.47 4.69
C GLY A 156 -8.13 -6.49 6.07
N LYS A 157 -7.56 -7.35 6.90
CA LYS A 157 -7.82 -7.43 8.34
C LYS A 157 -6.63 -6.89 9.10
N LEU A 158 -6.86 -5.84 9.87
CA LEU A 158 -5.89 -5.17 10.70
C LEU A 158 -6.13 -5.57 12.16
N ASN A 159 -5.15 -6.20 12.79
CA ASN A 159 -5.14 -6.45 14.22
C ASN A 159 -4.34 -5.36 14.90
N THR A 160 -4.93 -4.74 15.91
CA THR A 160 -4.33 -3.65 16.66
C THR A 160 -4.46 -3.90 18.16
N LYS A 161 -3.63 -3.21 18.94
CA LYS A 161 -3.79 -3.11 20.38
C LYS A 161 -3.92 -1.65 20.77
N SER A 162 -4.85 -1.32 21.65
CA SER A 162 -5.00 0.04 22.14
C SER A 162 -5.16 0.11 23.67
N ASN A 163 -4.74 1.23 24.23
CA ASN A 163 -4.95 1.56 25.64
C ASN A 163 -6.20 2.42 25.85
N ALA A 164 -7.19 2.34 24.94
CA ALA A 164 -8.37 3.21 24.90
C ALA A 164 -9.17 3.22 26.19
N THR A 165 -9.23 2.10 26.90
CA THR A 165 -9.98 1.97 28.16
C THR A 165 -9.20 2.39 29.40
N SER A 166 -7.89 2.17 29.43
CA SER A 166 -7.04 2.47 30.58
C SER A 166 -6.51 3.89 30.59
N VAL A 167 -6.34 4.53 29.44
CA VAL A 167 -5.77 5.88 29.35
C VAL A 167 -6.63 6.96 30.00
N ALA A 168 -7.94 6.73 30.11
CA ALA A 168 -8.87 7.69 30.72
C ALA A 168 -8.84 7.66 32.26
N ASN A 169 -8.28 6.63 32.88
CA ASN A 169 -8.22 6.49 34.33
C ASN A 169 -6.75 6.49 34.81
N PRO A 170 -6.23 7.60 35.32
CA PRO A 170 -4.83 7.70 35.74
C PRO A 170 -4.47 6.79 36.94
N LEU A 171 -5.47 6.27 37.65
CA LEU A 171 -5.27 5.32 38.75
C LEU A 171 -5.15 3.87 38.29
N GLN A 172 -5.45 3.60 37.03
CA GLN A 172 -5.41 2.25 36.46
C GLN A 172 -4.08 1.99 35.74
N ALA A 173 -3.55 0.80 35.88
CA ALA A 173 -2.38 0.39 35.10
C ALA A 173 -2.66 0.52 33.59
N ASN A 174 -1.67 1.01 32.84
CA ASN A 174 -1.79 1.13 31.38
C ASN A 174 -1.85 -0.28 30.76
N THR A 175 -3.03 -0.67 30.33
CA THR A 175 -3.30 -1.99 29.74
C THR A 175 -3.77 -1.83 28.28
N TYR A 176 -3.32 -2.73 27.42
CA TYR A 176 -3.67 -2.76 26.01
C TYR A 176 -4.69 -3.86 25.75
N SER A 177 -5.78 -3.53 25.07
CA SER A 177 -6.78 -4.47 24.59
C SER A 177 -6.64 -4.70 23.08
N THR A 178 -6.84 -5.95 22.64
CA THR A 178 -6.78 -6.31 21.23
C THR A 178 -8.06 -5.90 20.52
N GLU A 179 -7.90 -5.24 19.38
CA GLU A 179 -8.99 -4.78 18.51
C GLU A 179 -8.73 -5.29 17.08
N LYS A 180 -9.81 -5.55 16.34
CA LYS A 180 -9.74 -6.02 14.95
C LYS A 180 -10.56 -5.13 14.06
N TYR A 181 -9.96 -4.68 12.96
CA TYR A 181 -10.60 -3.80 12.00
C TYR A 181 -10.50 -4.34 10.58
N THR A 182 -11.48 -4.03 9.76
CA THR A 182 -11.36 -4.14 8.31
C THR A 182 -10.74 -2.86 7.77
N SER A 183 -9.69 -3.01 6.96
CA SER A 183 -8.99 -1.88 6.34
C SER A 183 -9.11 -1.91 4.83
N VAL A 184 -9.13 -0.72 4.23
CA VAL A 184 -8.88 -0.52 2.81
C VAL A 184 -7.39 -0.23 2.67
N ILE A 185 -6.72 -1.01 1.82
CA ILE A 185 -5.28 -0.95 1.62
C ILE A 185 -5.00 -0.32 0.27
N ALA A 186 -4.21 0.74 0.27
CA ALA A 186 -3.61 1.30 -0.94
C ALA A 186 -2.09 1.10 -0.87
N LYS A 187 -1.49 0.66 -1.95
CA LYS A 187 -0.06 0.38 -2.05
C LYS A 187 0.49 0.98 -3.33
N THR A 188 1.68 1.55 -3.27
CA THR A 188 2.49 1.87 -4.44
C THR A 188 3.89 1.34 -4.23
N GLY A 189 4.50 0.79 -5.27
CA GLY A 189 5.80 0.16 -5.15
C GLY A 189 6.62 0.29 -6.43
N LEU A 190 7.91 0.52 -6.24
CA LEU A 190 8.93 0.52 -7.27
C LEU A 190 9.77 -0.75 -7.12
N SER A 191 9.91 -1.54 -8.18
CA SER A 191 10.71 -2.77 -8.20
C SER A 191 11.81 -2.66 -9.23
N LEU A 192 13.06 -2.84 -8.82
CA LEU A 192 14.26 -2.89 -9.68
C LEU A 192 14.64 -4.34 -9.93
N HIS A 193 14.76 -4.72 -11.19
CA HIS A 193 15.19 -6.07 -11.58
C HIS A 193 16.71 -6.19 -11.54
N ALA A 194 17.21 -6.93 -10.55
CA ALA A 194 18.65 -7.20 -10.40
C ALA A 194 19.10 -8.31 -11.34
N THR A 195 18.26 -9.33 -11.53
CA THR A 195 18.45 -10.43 -12.46
C THR A 195 17.11 -10.78 -13.13
N LYS A 196 17.09 -11.82 -13.97
CA LYS A 196 15.85 -12.29 -14.60
C LYS A 196 14.75 -12.64 -13.57
N ASN A 197 15.15 -13.20 -12.43
CA ASN A 197 14.23 -13.73 -11.43
C ASN A 197 14.25 -12.96 -10.10
N ILE A 198 15.28 -12.14 -9.82
CA ILE A 198 15.46 -11.45 -8.55
C ILE A 198 15.20 -9.95 -8.73
N HIS A 199 14.40 -9.38 -7.85
CA HIS A 199 14.13 -7.95 -7.83
C HIS A 199 14.22 -7.39 -6.41
N ILE A 200 14.55 -6.11 -6.31
CA ILE A 200 14.58 -5.32 -5.08
C ILE A 200 13.51 -4.26 -5.20
N GLY A 201 12.66 -4.14 -4.19
CA GLY A 201 11.54 -3.21 -4.21
C GLY A 201 11.57 -2.21 -3.06
N ALA A 202 10.87 -1.10 -3.27
CA ALA A 202 10.50 -0.15 -2.23
C ALA A 202 9.00 0.11 -2.33
N ASP A 203 8.29 -0.18 -1.26
CA ASP A 203 6.84 -0.10 -1.18
C ASP A 203 6.39 0.94 -0.15
N LEU A 204 5.39 1.74 -0.51
CA LEU A 204 4.60 2.55 0.42
C LEU A 204 3.21 1.94 0.54
N ILE A 205 2.80 1.64 1.77
CA ILE A 205 1.53 0.97 2.07
C ILE A 205 0.71 1.89 2.96
N MET A 206 -0.52 2.18 2.57
CA MET A 206 -1.47 2.97 3.33
C MET A 206 -2.65 2.08 3.74
N ASN A 207 -2.91 2.00 5.05
CA ASN A 207 -4.01 1.25 5.63
C ASN A 207 -5.05 2.23 6.19
N ASN A 208 -6.23 2.27 5.59
CA ASN A 208 -7.34 3.12 6.02
C ASN A 208 -8.42 2.27 6.71
N TYR A 209 -8.79 2.63 7.93
CA TYR A 209 -9.77 1.90 8.73
C TYR A 209 -10.57 2.83 9.64
N LYS A 210 -11.74 2.37 10.11
CA LYS A 210 -12.58 3.11 11.05
C LYS A 210 -12.34 2.57 12.45
N ALA A 211 -11.98 3.45 13.39
CA ALA A 211 -11.78 3.11 14.79
C ALA A 211 -12.22 4.23 15.74
N PRO A 212 -12.74 3.87 16.93
CA PRO A 212 -13.12 4.87 17.95
C PRO A 212 -11.87 5.53 18.56
N GLY A 213 -12.06 6.64 19.24
CA GLY A 213 -11.06 7.27 20.08
C GLY A 213 -10.95 6.60 21.45
N PRO A 214 -10.19 7.22 22.40
CA PRO A 214 -10.13 6.77 23.79
C PRO A 214 -11.50 6.91 24.45
N THR A 215 -11.84 5.97 25.35
CA THR A 215 -13.05 6.03 26.16
C THR A 215 -12.86 7.05 27.29
N ILE A 216 -13.72 8.05 27.40
CA ILE A 216 -13.68 9.09 28.43
C ILE A 216 -14.98 9.02 29.21
N ASN A 217 -14.91 8.92 30.54
CA ASN A 217 -16.09 8.86 31.44
C ASN A 217 -17.10 7.79 30.99
N ASN A 218 -16.65 6.58 30.68
CA ASN A 218 -17.45 5.47 30.16
C ASN A 218 -18.17 5.77 28.84
N ASN A 219 -17.81 6.84 28.14
CA ASN A 219 -18.34 7.17 26.84
C ASN A 219 -17.27 6.91 25.75
N THR A 220 -17.57 5.99 24.83
CA THR A 220 -16.71 5.70 23.68
C THR A 220 -17.13 6.60 22.52
N PRO A 221 -16.23 7.45 22.01
CA PRO A 221 -16.57 8.35 20.91
C PRO A 221 -16.84 7.59 19.62
N ALA A 222 -17.60 8.23 18.73
CA ALA A 222 -17.90 7.65 17.41
C ALA A 222 -16.62 7.31 16.63
N SER A 223 -16.66 6.21 15.89
CA SER A 223 -15.54 5.78 15.06
C SER A 223 -15.21 6.79 13.96
N LYS A 224 -13.94 7.16 13.84
CA LYS A 224 -13.41 8.06 12.80
C LYS A 224 -12.50 7.29 11.86
N MET A 225 -12.37 7.80 10.65
CA MET A 225 -11.38 7.27 9.70
C MET A 225 -9.97 7.54 10.22
N ARG A 226 -9.14 6.49 10.20
CA ARG A 226 -7.73 6.50 10.57
C ARG A 226 -6.91 5.97 9.40
N SER A 227 -5.72 6.51 9.25
CA SER A 227 -4.78 6.10 8.20
C SER A 227 -3.43 5.80 8.84
N ASN A 228 -2.88 4.64 8.54
CA ASN A 228 -1.51 4.27 8.87
C ASN A 228 -0.72 4.13 7.56
N MET A 229 0.46 4.71 7.53
CA MET A 229 1.37 4.66 6.38
C MET A 229 2.66 3.94 6.80
N ASP A 230 3.11 3.04 5.94
CA ASP A 230 4.27 2.19 6.13
C ASP A 230 5.20 2.30 4.93
N ALA A 231 6.53 2.33 5.17
CA ALA A 231 7.55 2.25 4.13
C ALA A 231 8.34 0.96 4.30
N VAL A 232 8.50 0.20 3.23
CA VAL A 232 9.10 -1.14 3.24
C VAL A 232 10.11 -1.27 2.10
N ILE A 233 11.27 -1.85 2.39
CA ILE A 233 12.21 -2.31 1.37
C ILE A 233 12.06 -3.83 1.27
N THR A 234 11.93 -4.34 0.04
CA THR A 234 11.69 -5.75 -0.23
C THR A 234 12.76 -6.35 -1.15
N ILE A 235 12.99 -7.62 -0.97
CA ILE A 235 13.68 -8.46 -1.96
C ILE A 235 12.72 -9.58 -2.35
N GLY A 236 12.70 -9.92 -3.62
CA GLY A 236 11.78 -10.90 -4.14
C GLY A 236 12.29 -11.71 -5.32
N VAL A 237 11.53 -12.74 -5.60
CA VAL A 237 11.75 -13.66 -6.72
C VAL A 237 10.49 -13.77 -7.55
N SER A 238 10.66 -13.95 -8.86
CA SER A 238 9.58 -14.18 -9.84
C SER A 238 9.90 -15.39 -10.72
N PHE A 239 8.85 -16.15 -11.03
CA PHE A 239 8.93 -17.42 -11.77
C PHE A 239 7.91 -17.44 -12.90
#